data_27797e170524be5d713823b958924a1f
#
_entry.id   27797e170524be5d713823b958924a1f
#
_cell.length_a   1.000
_cell.length_b   1.000
_cell.length_c   1.000
_cell.angle_alpha   90.00
_cell.angle_beta   90.00
_cell.angle_gamma   90.00
#
_symmetry.space_group_name_H-M   'P 1'
#
loop_
_entity.id
_entity.type
_entity.pdbx_description
1 polymer ?
#
loop_
_entity_poly.entity_id
_entity_poly.type
_entity_poly.pdbx_seq_one_letter_code
_entity_poly.pdbx_strand_id
1 'polypeptide(L)' 'MAKRNKQIEVEINETAKNTQDYTELELVVRKKVIGKIMQKSDGPVTVEFKSGKKRTARSVDEGIQLIIEEYNLHDE' A
#
# COMPACT_ATOMS: atom_id res chain seq x y z
N MET A 1 11.98 24.11 -12.09
CA MET A 1 11.79 23.68 -12.00
C MET A 1 11.31 22.99 -11.76
N ALA A 2 11.23 22.84 -11.44
CA ALA A 2 10.89 22.26 -11.08
C ALA A 2 10.56 21.53 -10.96
N LYS A 3 10.47 21.10 -10.70
CA LYS A 3 10.22 20.35 -10.46
C LYS A 3 9.59 19.84 -10.06
N ARG A 4 9.34 19.49 -9.89
CA ARG A 4 8.82 18.88 -9.49
C ARG A 4 8.45 18.17 -8.81
N ASN A 5 8.25 18.30 -8.55
CA ASN A 5 8.22 17.51 -7.51
C ASN A 5 6.89 17.13 -7.10
N LYS A 6 6.37 16.10 -7.52
CA LYS A 6 5.15 15.67 -7.11
C LYS A 6 5.27 14.89 -5.94
N GLN A 7 5.09 15.42 -4.80
CA GLN A 7 5.00 14.65 -3.63
C GLN A 7 3.62 14.13 -3.54
N ILE A 8 3.48 12.82 -3.55
CA ILE A 8 2.21 12.18 -3.33
C ILE A 8 2.05 11.95 -1.86
N GLU A 9 1.01 12.51 -1.29
CA GLU A 9 0.72 12.28 0.12
C GLU A 9 -0.05 11.01 0.25
N VAL A 10 0.56 10.01 0.83
CA VAL A 10 -0.06 8.71 1.02
C VAL A 10 -0.45 8.58 2.48
N GLU A 11 -1.73 8.34 2.73
CA GLU A 11 -2.20 8.06 4.07
C GLU A 11 -2.20 6.55 4.27
N ILE A 12 -1.72 6.12 5.41
CA ILE A 12 -1.71 4.71 5.74
C ILE A 12 -2.63 4.53 6.93
N ASN A 13 -3.71 3.80 6.72
CA ASN A 13 -4.73 3.60 7.74
C ASN A 13 -4.88 2.14 8.08
N GLU A 14 -5.06 1.85 9.36
CA GLU A 14 -5.38 0.50 9.77
C GLU A 14 -6.85 0.26 9.53
N THR A 15 -7.17 -0.92 9.01
CA THR A 15 -8.56 -1.26 8.81
C THR A 15 -9.12 -1.88 10.08
N ALA A 16 -10.43 -2.10 10.09
CA ALA A 16 -11.09 -2.70 11.23
C ALA A 16 -10.76 -4.19 11.38
N LYS A 17 -10.07 -4.77 10.42
CA LYS A 17 -9.73 -6.17 10.47
C LYS A 17 -8.45 -6.47 11.23
N ASN A 18 -7.78 -5.43 11.71
CA ASN A 18 -6.55 -5.64 12.47
C ASN A 18 -6.82 -6.37 13.76
N THR A 19 -6.01 -7.38 14.03
CA THR A 19 -6.04 -8.11 15.29
C THR A 19 -4.60 -8.32 15.73
N GLN A 20 -4.41 -9.07 16.81
CA GLN A 20 -3.06 -9.37 17.26
C GLN A 20 -2.31 -10.21 16.25
N ASP A 21 -3.02 -11.04 15.51
CA ASP A 21 -2.39 -11.96 14.58
C ASP A 21 -2.54 -11.56 13.13
N TYR A 22 -3.13 -10.41 12.86
CA TYR A 22 -3.41 -10.03 11.49
C TYR A 22 -3.34 -8.52 11.37
N THR A 23 -2.52 -8.06 10.46
CA THR A 23 -2.37 -6.64 10.19
C THR A 23 -2.89 -6.35 8.80
N GLU A 24 -3.75 -5.37 8.69
CA GLU A 24 -4.24 -4.93 7.40
C GLU A 24 -4.21 -3.41 7.35
N LEU A 25 -3.51 -2.89 6.36
CA LEU A 25 -3.37 -1.46 6.17
C LEU A 25 -3.91 -1.08 4.81
N GLU A 26 -4.51 0.09 4.74
CA GLU A 26 -4.95 0.65 3.48
C GLU A 26 -4.09 1.85 3.15
N LEU A 27 -3.66 1.93 1.91
CA LEU A 27 -2.96 3.10 1.43
C LEU A 27 -3.95 3.95 0.65
N VAL A 28 -4.05 5.21 1.02
CA VAL A 28 -5.05 6.10 0.47
C VAL A 28 -4.37 7.34 -0.08
N VAL A 29 -4.72 7.72 -1.29
CA VAL A 29 -4.24 8.95 -1.91
C VAL A 29 -5.46 9.72 -2.37
N ARG A 30 -5.59 10.96 -1.90
CA ARG A 30 -6.69 11.82 -2.29
C ARG A 30 -8.04 11.14 -2.04
N LYS A 31 -8.14 10.49 -0.89
CA LYS A 31 -9.36 9.83 -0.44
C LYS A 31 -9.72 8.59 -1.24
N LYS A 32 -8.78 8.08 -2.04
CA LYS A 32 -9.00 6.84 -2.77
C LYS A 32 -8.04 5.78 -2.30
N VAL A 33 -8.55 4.59 -2.06
CA VAL A 33 -7.68 3.48 -1.68
C VAL A 33 -6.92 3.03 -2.91
N ILE A 34 -5.61 3.07 -2.83
CA ILE A 34 -4.77 2.67 -3.96
C ILE A 34 -4.17 1.29 -3.74
N GLY A 35 -4.28 0.75 -2.55
CA GLY A 35 -3.77 -0.59 -2.29
C GLY A 35 -3.95 -0.96 -0.84
N LYS A 36 -3.70 -2.22 -0.57
CA LYS A 36 -3.78 -2.75 0.78
C LYS A 36 -2.57 -3.60 1.07
N ILE A 37 -2.19 -3.65 2.33
CA ILE A 37 -1.09 -4.48 2.78
C ILE A 37 -1.61 -5.36 3.89
N MET A 38 -1.38 -6.66 3.76
CA MET A 38 -1.89 -7.62 4.71
C MET A 38 -0.76 -8.53 5.17
N GLN A 39 -0.72 -8.78 6.46
CA GLN A 39 0.30 -9.67 7.02
C GLN A 39 -0.32 -10.46 8.14
N LYS A 40 -0.16 -11.78 8.09
CA LYS A 40 -0.68 -12.65 9.12
C LYS A 40 0.46 -13.07 10.02
N SER A 41 0.40 -12.70 11.27
CA SER A 41 1.46 -12.97 12.25
C SER A 41 2.80 -12.53 11.72
N ASP A 42 3.75 -13.43 11.68
CA ASP A 42 5.07 -13.14 11.16
C ASP A 42 5.25 -13.66 9.75
N GLY A 43 4.15 -13.95 9.09
CA GLY A 43 4.21 -14.50 7.75
C GLY A 43 4.58 -13.47 6.72
N PRO A 44 4.57 -13.88 5.47
CA PRO A 44 4.90 -12.95 4.40
C PRO A 44 3.83 -11.86 4.28
N VAL A 45 4.26 -10.73 3.75
CA VAL A 45 3.37 -9.60 3.54
C VAL A 45 2.73 -9.75 2.17
N THR A 46 1.43 -9.64 2.12
CA THR A 46 0.69 -9.66 0.86
C THR A 46 0.29 -8.25 0.51
N VAL A 47 0.52 -7.88 -0.74
CA VAL A 47 0.20 -6.56 -1.23
C VAL A 47 -0.89 -6.70 -2.28
N GLU A 48 -1.97 -5.94 -2.11
CA GLU A 48 -3.05 -5.95 -3.08
C GLU A 48 -3.12 -4.58 -3.73
N PHE A 49 -3.03 -4.54 -5.06
CA PHE A 49 -3.06 -3.29 -5.79
C PHE A 49 -4.49 -2.90 -6.12
N LYS A 50 -4.65 -1.64 -6.49
CA LYS A 50 -5.95 -1.12 -6.85
C LYS A 50 -6.61 -1.93 -7.96
N SER A 51 -5.81 -2.47 -8.86
CA SER A 51 -6.33 -3.27 -9.97
C SER A 51 -6.79 -4.66 -9.55
N GLY A 52 -6.52 -5.06 -8.30
CA GLY A 52 -6.86 -6.38 -7.84
C GLY A 52 -5.73 -7.37 -7.89
N LYS A 53 -4.60 -6.99 -8.46
CA LYS A 53 -3.44 -7.87 -8.47
C LYS A 53 -2.84 -7.97 -7.08
N LYS A 54 -2.21 -9.10 -6.81
CA LYS A 54 -1.58 -9.33 -5.52
C LYS A 54 -0.13 -9.73 -5.71
N ARG A 55 0.70 -9.33 -4.77
CA ARG A 55 2.10 -9.71 -4.77
C ARG A 55 2.54 -9.96 -3.33
N THR A 56 3.64 -10.65 -3.19
CA THR A 56 4.24 -10.89 -1.89
C THR A 56 5.42 -9.95 -1.71
N ALA A 57 5.50 -9.34 -0.53
CA ALA A 57 6.60 -8.46 -0.20
C ALA A 57 7.32 -9.00 1.01
N ARG A 58 8.53 -8.52 1.22
CA ARG A 58 9.33 -8.97 2.35
C ARG A 58 8.99 -8.22 3.62
N SER A 59 8.47 -7.02 3.48
CA SER A 59 8.16 -6.21 4.63
C SER A 59 7.04 -5.26 4.25
N VAL A 60 6.48 -4.63 5.27
CA VAL A 60 5.44 -3.63 5.06
C VAL A 60 6.01 -2.46 4.26
N ASP A 61 7.24 -2.04 4.57
CA ASP A 61 7.85 -0.94 3.84
C ASP A 61 7.97 -1.25 2.36
N GLU A 62 8.39 -2.45 2.04
CA GLU A 62 8.49 -2.84 0.64
C GLU A 62 7.12 -2.84 -0.01
N GLY A 63 6.12 -3.33 0.72
CA GLY A 63 4.76 -3.33 0.21
C GLY A 63 4.27 -1.94 -0.11
N ILE A 64 4.55 -0.99 0.77
CA ILE A 64 4.14 0.39 0.55
C ILE A 64 4.79 0.91 -0.73
N GLN A 65 6.07 0.64 -0.91
CA GLN A 65 6.76 1.13 -2.09
C GLN A 65 6.22 0.49 -3.37
N LEU A 66 5.90 -0.80 -3.31
CA LEU A 66 5.34 -1.46 -4.48
C LEU A 66 4.02 -0.82 -4.89
N ILE A 67 3.18 -0.50 -3.93
CA ILE A 67 1.90 0.11 -4.23
C ILE A 67 2.09 1.50 -4.81
N ILE A 68 3.02 2.27 -4.25
CA ILE A 68 3.26 3.61 -4.73
C ILE A 68 3.82 3.57 -6.15
N GLU A 69 4.72 2.63 -6.43
CA GLU A 69 5.26 2.50 -7.76
C GLU A 69 4.19 2.15 -8.77
N GLU A 70 3.33 1.23 -8.40
CA GLU A 70 2.26 0.84 -9.30
C GLU A 70 1.31 2.01 -9.55
N TYR A 71 1.02 2.75 -8.50
CA TYR A 71 0.17 3.92 -8.64
C TYR A 71 0.77 4.94 -9.60
N ASN A 72 2.07 5.18 -9.48
CA ASN A 72 2.74 6.15 -10.33
C ASN A 72 2.80 5.70 -11.79
N LEU A 73 2.86 4.40 -12.01
CA LEU A 73 2.93 3.88 -13.37
C LEU A 73 1.60 3.94 -14.08
N HIS A 74 0.52 3.78 -13.34
CA HIS A 74 -0.78 3.61 -13.98
C HIS A 74 -1.74 4.75 -13.75
N ASP A 75 -1.40 5.65 -12.86
CA ASP A 75 -2.34 6.70 -12.55
C ASP A 75 -1.62 8.00 -12.59
N GLU A 76 -1.46 8.51 -13.70
CA GLU A 76 -0.76 9.75 -13.81
C GLU A 76 -1.54 10.94 -13.48
#